data_e3447f8bd650fcbaefe554c479438ecc
#
_entry.id   e3447f8bd650fcbaefe554c479438ecc
#
_cell.length_a   1.000
_cell.length_b   1.000
_cell.length_c   1.000
_cell.angle_alpha   90.00
_cell.angle_beta   90.00
_cell.angle_gamma   90.00
#
_symmetry.space_group_name_H-M   'P 1'
#
loop_
_entity.id
_entity.type
_entity.pdbx_description
1 polymer ?
#
loop_
_entity_poly.entity_id
_entity_poly.type
_entity_poly.pdbx_seq_one_letter_code
_entity_poly.pdbx_strand_id
1 'polypeptide(L)'
;MIQWYAFGHVKWKCITQIILTRATKDGDQKWYYFQMLVKLGYKEIEVSFPSASQTDFDFTRKLVQTPSVVPDDVWLQVLSPCRKELIRKTVDSLKGAKKALLHLYLATSPCFQQIVFNMNNAESKALAVECTRYARSITKDDPSQAGTEWAYEFSPETFSVANPDFVLEVCEAVKAAWEPSVENPIIFNLPATVEMSTPNLYADQIEYFCRNISERDKICVSLHPHNDKRLCGRCGRVSADGGCRQGRRYSFRECERTGNVDLVILALNMYTQGTHPGIDFSDLNSVIDMVEKSTKIPVHQRAPYGGQLVVCAFSGSHQDAIKKGFQAREKAGATSESPWQMPYLPLDPQDIGRTYEAIIRVNSQSGKGGVAWIIQRHLELDLPRGLQIAFSKIVRREADQIRQELLPSEITKLFEDAYHLKKNPRFSLLDYDITNDRSISPAPPEQGKTQNTKNLRRLFSGVIEIDGQEHKIKGVGNGAISSLANALKTLSIDLDVADYKEHAIGEGREVKAATYIECMAANSSQKVWGVGIHEDVVQASLIALLSAASSVWLHPFLYKACRSSAY
;
A
#
# COMPACT_ATOMS: atom_id res chain seq x y z
N MET A 1 -30.49 8.63 3.16
CA MET A 1 -30.00 10.02 3.25
C MET A 1 -29.61 10.24 4.71
N ILE A 2 -28.37 9.89 5.08
CA ILE A 2 -27.84 10.12 6.43
C ILE A 2 -27.32 11.55 6.44
N GLN A 3 -27.96 12.41 7.19
CA GLN A 3 -27.59 13.80 7.38
C GLN A 3 -26.25 13.81 8.15
N TRP A 4 -25.16 14.15 7.46
CA TRP A 4 -23.86 14.35 8.06
C TRP A 4 -23.92 15.65 8.87
N TYR A 5 -23.84 15.52 10.18
CA TYR A 5 -23.58 16.67 11.02
C TYR A 5 -22.19 17.22 10.66
N ALA A 6 -22.16 18.44 10.20
CA ALA A 6 -20.93 19.17 9.93
C ALA A 6 -20.10 19.20 11.22
N PHE A 7 -18.94 18.58 11.20
CA PHE A 7 -17.92 18.71 12.26
C PHE A 7 -17.47 20.18 12.27
N GLY A 8 -18.06 20.99 13.14
CA GLY A 8 -17.62 22.36 13.34
C GLY A 8 -16.16 22.38 13.77
N HIS A 9 -15.33 23.06 13.00
CA HIS A 9 -13.95 23.50 13.23
C HIS A 9 -13.12 22.79 14.34
N VAL A 10 -13.09 21.47 14.36
CA VAL A 10 -12.14 20.71 15.17
C VAL A 10 -10.80 20.75 14.44
N LYS A 11 -9.87 21.56 14.92
CA LYS A 11 -8.48 21.53 14.42
C LYS A 11 -7.84 20.25 14.97
N TRP A 12 -7.78 19.21 14.15
CA TRP A 12 -7.04 18.01 14.47
C TRP A 12 -5.54 18.33 14.45
N LYS A 13 -4.90 18.23 15.60
CA LYS A 13 -3.44 18.26 15.69
C LYS A 13 -2.98 16.83 15.99
N CYS A 14 -2.29 16.21 15.07
CA CYS A 14 -1.66 14.93 15.33
C CYS A 14 -0.33 15.15 16.04
N ILE A 15 -0.19 14.56 17.22
CA ILE A 15 1.05 14.56 18.02
C ILE A 15 1.67 13.18 17.86
N THR A 16 2.97 13.12 17.57
CA THR A 16 3.71 11.86 17.46
C THR A 16 4.81 11.80 18.51
N GLN A 17 5.14 10.60 18.91
CA GLN A 17 6.19 10.32 19.90
C GLN A 17 7.34 9.52 19.27
N ILE A 18 8.57 9.99 19.43
CA ILE A 18 9.80 9.28 19.00
C ILE A 18 10.38 8.44 20.16
N ILE A 19 9.88 8.63 21.38
CA ILE A 19 10.56 8.27 22.64
C ILE A 19 10.70 6.76 22.87
N LEU A 20 9.71 5.96 22.53
CA LEU A 20 9.56 4.63 23.13
C LEU A 20 9.86 3.45 22.20
N THR A 21 10.49 3.69 21.07
CA THR A 21 10.96 2.58 20.24
C THR A 21 12.25 2.02 20.84
N ARG A 22 12.16 0.82 21.43
CA ARG A 22 13.31 0.11 22.03
C ARG A 22 14.55 -0.01 21.13
N ALA A 23 14.38 0.20 19.83
CA ALA A 23 15.42 0.02 18.82
C ALA A 23 16.18 1.31 18.46
N THR A 24 15.64 2.51 18.70
CA THR A 24 16.30 3.76 18.34
C THR A 24 17.26 4.24 19.43
N LYS A 25 18.32 3.47 19.69
CA LYS A 25 19.42 3.94 20.55
C LYS A 25 20.38 4.89 19.82
N ASP A 26 20.26 4.99 18.48
CA ASP A 26 21.12 5.78 17.64
C ASP A 26 20.50 7.17 17.38
N GLY A 27 21.23 8.23 17.73
CA GLY A 27 20.83 9.62 17.52
C GLY A 27 20.55 9.97 16.04
N ASP A 28 21.20 9.28 15.10
CA ASP A 28 21.00 9.51 13.68
C ASP A 28 19.68 8.92 13.18
N GLN A 29 19.26 7.78 13.71
CA GLN A 29 17.94 7.21 13.38
C GLN A 29 16.81 8.11 13.88
N LYS A 30 16.90 8.64 15.12
CA LYS A 30 15.94 9.61 15.65
C LYS A 30 15.90 10.88 14.81
N TRP A 31 17.04 11.31 14.28
CA TRP A 31 17.15 12.48 13.43
C TRP A 31 16.39 12.33 12.12
N TYR A 32 16.61 11.25 11.38
CA TYR A 32 15.90 10.99 10.12
C TYR A 32 14.39 10.78 10.35
N TYR A 33 14.04 10.14 11.46
CA TYR A 33 12.64 9.96 11.84
C TYR A 33 11.95 11.30 12.12
N PHE A 34 12.60 12.20 12.86
CA PHE A 34 12.12 13.56 13.10
C PHE A 34 11.90 14.34 11.80
N GLN A 35 12.88 14.30 10.90
CA GLN A 35 12.77 14.98 9.61
C GLN A 35 11.60 14.44 8.77
N MET A 36 11.36 13.13 8.77
CA MET A 36 10.20 12.53 8.13
C MET A 36 8.89 13.08 8.71
N LEU A 37 8.77 13.15 10.04
CA LEU A 37 7.56 13.66 10.69
C LEU A 37 7.29 15.12 10.34
N VAL A 38 8.33 15.95 10.30
CA VAL A 38 8.23 17.34 9.84
C VAL A 38 7.76 17.40 8.38
N LYS A 39 8.34 16.58 7.50
CA LYS A 39 7.96 16.50 6.08
C LYS A 39 6.50 16.06 5.90
N LEU A 40 6.01 15.15 6.70
CA LEU A 40 4.61 14.69 6.70
C LEU A 40 3.62 15.77 7.19
N GLY A 41 4.11 16.85 7.83
CA GLY A 41 3.27 17.96 8.28
C GLY A 41 2.92 17.93 9.77
N TYR A 42 3.53 17.07 10.59
CA TYR A 42 3.32 17.09 12.04
C TYR A 42 3.77 18.42 12.65
N LYS A 43 2.95 18.98 13.56
CA LYS A 43 3.19 20.27 14.21
C LYS A 43 3.53 20.20 15.68
N GLU A 44 3.25 19.07 16.32
CA GLU A 44 3.60 18.80 17.71
C GLU A 44 4.30 17.43 17.74
N ILE A 45 5.59 17.42 18.12
CA ILE A 45 6.43 16.22 18.07
C ILE A 45 7.08 16.02 19.43
N GLU A 46 6.71 14.94 20.13
CA GLU A 46 7.36 14.54 21.37
C GLU A 46 8.64 13.77 21.05
N VAL A 47 9.78 14.46 21.22
CA VAL A 47 11.06 14.01 20.67
C VAL A 47 11.85 13.11 21.61
N SER A 48 11.68 13.27 22.94
CA SER A 48 12.51 12.55 23.89
C SER A 48 11.97 12.58 25.32
N PHE A 49 12.62 11.77 26.17
CA PHE A 49 12.54 11.82 27.64
C PHE A 49 13.92 12.22 28.19
N PRO A 50 14.28 13.53 28.18
CA PRO A 50 15.65 14.00 28.42
C PRO A 50 16.22 13.61 29.78
N SER A 51 15.37 13.46 30.80
CA SER A 51 15.81 13.06 32.12
C SER A 51 16.10 11.56 32.26
N ALA A 52 15.62 10.72 31.33
CA ALA A 52 15.82 9.27 31.36
C ALA A 52 17.21 8.85 30.87
N SER A 53 17.79 9.55 29.91
CA SER A 53 19.12 9.22 29.36
C SER A 53 19.86 10.45 28.84
N GLN A 54 21.19 10.37 28.82
CA GLN A 54 22.03 11.43 28.22
C GLN A 54 21.79 11.51 26.71
N THR A 55 21.62 10.39 26.05
CA THR A 55 21.32 10.34 24.59
C THR A 55 20.07 11.13 24.24
N ASP A 56 19.01 11.02 25.04
CA ASP A 56 17.76 11.76 24.83
C ASP A 56 17.93 13.26 25.09
N PHE A 57 18.69 13.60 26.13
CA PHE A 57 19.05 14.98 26.40
C PHE A 57 19.83 15.60 25.24
N ASP A 58 20.90 14.93 24.79
CA ASP A 58 21.77 15.41 23.71
C ASP A 58 21.03 15.50 22.37
N PHE A 59 20.12 14.55 22.09
CA PHE A 59 19.27 14.60 20.91
C PHE A 59 18.35 15.84 20.90
N THR A 60 17.70 16.13 22.03
CA THR A 60 16.88 17.33 22.15
C THR A 60 17.73 18.60 21.98
N ARG A 61 18.91 18.64 22.61
CA ARG A 61 19.87 19.76 22.41
C ARG A 61 20.30 19.92 20.96
N LYS A 62 20.59 18.81 20.26
CA LYS A 62 20.95 18.81 18.83
C LYS A 62 19.85 19.43 17.98
N LEU A 63 18.56 19.10 18.23
CA LEU A 63 17.42 19.67 17.52
C LEU A 63 17.32 21.18 17.76
N VAL A 64 17.42 21.63 19.01
CA VAL A 64 17.32 23.04 19.40
C VAL A 64 18.49 23.88 18.84
N GLN A 65 19.69 23.31 18.80
CA GLN A 65 20.90 24.03 18.41
C GLN A 65 21.17 24.02 16.89
N THR A 66 20.53 23.14 16.14
CA THR A 66 20.74 23.05 14.69
C THR A 66 19.82 24.03 13.95
N PRO A 67 20.34 25.05 13.30
CA PRO A 67 19.51 26.04 12.57
C PRO A 67 18.64 25.40 11.50
N SER A 68 17.42 25.88 11.38
CA SER A 68 16.46 25.52 10.32
C SER A 68 15.98 24.05 10.32
N VAL A 69 16.35 23.23 11.29
CA VAL A 69 15.90 21.83 11.39
C VAL A 69 14.49 21.74 11.95
N VAL A 70 14.17 22.58 12.93
CA VAL A 70 12.83 22.69 13.53
C VAL A 70 12.12 23.88 12.88
N PRO A 71 11.06 23.68 12.09
CA PRO A 71 10.26 24.77 11.54
C PRO A 71 9.63 25.64 12.64
N ASP A 72 9.41 26.92 12.37
CA ASP A 72 8.91 27.89 13.35
C ASP A 72 7.50 27.57 13.86
N ASP A 73 6.73 26.77 13.13
CA ASP A 73 5.38 26.34 13.48
C ASP A 73 5.32 24.94 14.15
N VAL A 74 6.50 24.33 14.41
CA VAL A 74 6.60 23.01 15.06
C VAL A 74 6.96 23.18 16.54
N TRP A 75 6.19 22.51 17.40
CA TRP A 75 6.44 22.41 18.82
C TRP A 75 7.32 21.20 19.14
N LEU A 76 8.45 21.44 19.82
CA LEU A 76 9.23 20.37 20.41
C LEU A 76 8.65 20.02 21.79
N GLN A 77 8.21 18.79 21.92
CA GLN A 77 7.66 18.28 23.15
C GLN A 77 8.62 17.32 23.83
N VAL A 78 8.67 17.39 25.14
CA VAL A 78 9.48 16.50 25.99
C VAL A 78 8.69 16.03 27.20
N LEU A 79 8.94 14.79 27.62
CA LEU A 79 8.23 14.11 28.70
C LEU A 79 9.05 14.16 30.01
N SER A 80 8.37 14.35 31.14
CA SER A 80 8.96 14.22 32.46
C SER A 80 7.93 13.71 33.49
N PRO A 81 8.33 12.84 34.44
CA PRO A 81 7.48 12.56 35.59
C PRO A 81 7.44 13.75 36.55
N CYS A 82 6.46 13.75 37.44
CA CYS A 82 6.33 14.76 38.51
C CYS A 82 7.42 14.64 39.60
N ARG A 83 8.67 15.04 39.23
CA ARG A 83 9.82 15.16 40.14
C ARG A 83 10.65 16.37 39.74
N LYS A 84 10.88 17.32 40.67
CA LYS A 84 11.49 18.62 40.37
C LYS A 84 12.86 18.54 39.68
N GLU A 85 13.73 17.65 40.17
CA GLU A 85 15.05 17.45 39.59
C GLU A 85 14.99 16.96 38.12
N LEU A 86 14.03 16.06 37.81
CA LEU A 86 13.82 15.55 36.44
C LEU A 86 13.16 16.60 35.56
N ILE A 87 12.21 17.38 36.09
CA ILE A 87 11.59 18.52 35.38
C ILE A 87 12.65 19.55 35.03
N ARG A 88 13.56 19.92 35.92
CA ARG A 88 14.65 20.87 35.66
C ARG A 88 15.52 20.38 34.51
N LYS A 89 16.04 19.14 34.57
CA LYS A 89 16.86 18.55 33.53
C LYS A 89 16.14 18.54 32.19
N THR A 90 14.84 18.24 32.17
CA THR A 90 14.00 18.21 30.99
C THR A 90 13.83 19.61 30.38
N VAL A 91 13.55 20.64 31.18
CA VAL A 91 13.46 22.03 30.71
C VAL A 91 14.81 22.53 30.18
N ASP A 92 15.93 22.19 30.84
CA ASP A 92 17.27 22.59 30.40
C ASP A 92 17.59 22.02 29.00
N SER A 93 17.04 20.89 28.61
CA SER A 93 17.21 20.32 27.27
C SER A 93 16.56 21.16 26.17
N LEU A 94 15.50 21.92 26.47
CA LEU A 94 14.76 22.77 25.54
C LEU A 94 15.24 24.23 25.52
N LYS A 95 16.22 24.60 26.35
CA LYS A 95 16.69 25.99 26.45
C LYS A 95 17.13 26.54 25.09
N GLY A 96 16.46 27.63 24.66
CA GLY A 96 16.68 28.28 23.36
C GLY A 96 15.80 27.73 22.21
N ALA A 97 14.87 26.82 22.48
CA ALA A 97 13.85 26.43 21.50
C ALA A 97 12.88 27.61 21.27
N LYS A 98 12.38 27.77 20.03
CA LYS A 98 11.36 28.78 19.71
C LYS A 98 10.01 28.42 20.35
N LYS A 99 9.59 27.16 20.18
CA LYS A 99 8.34 26.59 20.72
C LYS A 99 8.63 25.30 21.46
N ALA A 100 8.27 25.29 22.73
CA ALA A 100 8.54 24.17 23.63
C ALA A 100 7.28 23.74 24.38
N LEU A 101 6.99 22.45 24.40
CA LEU A 101 5.87 21.86 25.12
C LEU A 101 6.42 20.92 26.19
N LEU A 102 6.19 21.27 27.46
CA LEU A 102 6.57 20.44 28.59
C LEU A 102 5.40 19.52 28.96
N HIS A 103 5.60 18.23 28.86
CA HIS A 103 4.61 17.21 29.22
C HIS A 103 4.96 16.56 30.57
N LEU A 104 4.13 16.78 31.56
CA LEU A 104 4.23 16.09 32.85
C LEU A 104 3.18 15.00 32.97
N TYR A 105 3.52 13.93 33.69
CA TYR A 105 2.57 12.86 33.99
C TYR A 105 2.67 12.41 35.46
N LEU A 106 1.52 12.00 36.00
CA LEU A 106 1.38 11.35 37.28
C LEU A 106 0.20 10.39 37.24
N ALA A 107 0.40 9.15 37.65
CA ALA A 107 -0.69 8.18 37.68
C ALA A 107 -1.70 8.46 38.80
N THR A 108 -2.99 8.37 38.43
CA THR A 108 -4.13 8.75 39.27
C THR A 108 -4.99 7.58 39.71
N SER A 109 -4.72 6.35 39.24
CA SER A 109 -5.50 5.18 39.67
C SER A 109 -5.14 4.71 41.08
N PRO A 110 -6.10 4.15 41.83
CA PRO A 110 -5.85 3.61 43.17
C PRO A 110 -4.73 2.57 43.21
N CYS A 111 -4.61 1.74 42.16
CA CYS A 111 -3.56 0.74 42.05
C CYS A 111 -2.15 1.38 42.10
N PHE A 112 -1.92 2.41 41.30
CA PHE A 112 -0.62 3.11 41.26
C PHE A 112 -0.37 3.90 42.54
N GLN A 113 -1.39 4.58 43.05
CA GLN A 113 -1.27 5.35 44.28
C GLN A 113 -0.87 4.47 45.48
N GLN A 114 -1.53 3.33 45.64
CA GLN A 114 -1.29 2.43 46.78
C GLN A 114 -0.02 1.58 46.62
N ILE A 115 0.19 1.00 45.43
CA ILE A 115 1.24 0.00 45.22
C ILE A 115 2.57 0.65 44.80
N VAL A 116 2.52 1.68 43.92
CA VAL A 116 3.74 2.25 43.32
C VAL A 116 4.24 3.46 44.13
N PHE A 117 3.33 4.35 44.50
CA PHE A 117 3.72 5.62 45.15
C PHE A 117 3.55 5.60 46.67
N ASN A 118 2.75 4.71 47.19
CA ASN A 118 2.33 4.71 48.60
C ASN A 118 1.81 6.08 49.07
N MET A 119 0.92 6.67 48.26
CA MET A 119 0.31 7.99 48.46
C MET A 119 -1.21 7.87 48.48
N ASN A 120 -1.85 8.74 49.27
CA ASN A 120 -3.30 8.95 49.16
C ASN A 120 -3.66 10.00 48.11
N ASN A 121 -4.96 10.20 47.85
CA ASN A 121 -5.47 11.17 46.87
C ASN A 121 -4.98 12.60 47.13
N ALA A 122 -4.97 13.05 48.39
CA ALA A 122 -4.57 14.40 48.75
C ALA A 122 -3.08 14.63 48.48
N GLU A 123 -2.24 13.65 48.81
CA GLU A 123 -0.79 13.69 48.55
C GLU A 123 -0.48 13.67 47.07
N SER A 124 -1.16 12.81 46.30
CA SER A 124 -1.02 12.73 44.83
C SER A 124 -1.42 14.05 44.17
N LYS A 125 -2.56 14.64 44.53
CA LYS A 125 -2.98 15.95 44.03
C LYS A 125 -1.98 17.05 44.42
N ALA A 126 -1.51 17.08 45.68
CA ALA A 126 -0.53 18.07 46.13
C ALA A 126 0.78 17.98 45.32
N LEU A 127 1.28 16.78 45.02
CA LEU A 127 2.46 16.55 44.19
C LEU A 127 2.28 17.07 42.77
N ALA A 128 1.13 16.79 42.15
CA ALA A 128 0.84 17.29 40.78
C ALA A 128 0.85 18.83 40.75
N VAL A 129 0.21 19.48 41.74
CA VAL A 129 0.16 20.94 41.84
C VAL A 129 1.54 21.55 42.10
N GLU A 130 2.32 20.96 43.02
CA GLU A 130 3.66 21.41 43.37
C GLU A 130 4.60 21.35 42.13
N CYS A 131 4.57 20.22 41.42
CA CYS A 131 5.38 20.03 40.20
C CYS A 131 4.94 20.99 39.06
N THR A 132 3.63 21.24 38.92
CA THR A 132 3.11 22.20 37.94
C THR A 132 3.55 23.63 38.24
N ARG A 133 3.44 24.08 39.50
CA ARG A 133 3.94 25.40 39.93
C ARG A 133 5.45 25.53 39.72
N TYR A 134 6.20 24.49 40.04
CA TYR A 134 7.63 24.47 39.78
C TYR A 134 7.94 24.54 38.28
N ALA A 135 7.28 23.74 37.45
CA ALA A 135 7.43 23.79 36.01
C ALA A 135 7.15 25.20 35.46
N ARG A 136 6.05 25.81 35.88
CA ARG A 136 5.67 27.17 35.53
C ARG A 136 6.75 28.20 35.91
N SER A 137 7.29 28.13 37.14
CA SER A 137 8.30 29.08 37.64
C SER A 137 9.65 29.03 36.91
N ILE A 138 9.95 27.92 36.19
CA ILE A 138 11.21 27.75 35.44
C ILE A 138 11.00 27.74 33.92
N THR A 139 9.78 28.04 33.46
CA THR A 139 9.41 28.14 32.02
C THR A 139 8.75 29.49 31.75
N LYS A 140 7.42 29.56 31.69
CA LYS A 140 6.70 30.77 31.24
C LYS A 140 6.85 31.97 32.18
N ASP A 141 7.10 31.76 33.47
CA ASP A 141 7.29 32.84 34.47
C ASP A 141 8.77 33.20 34.65
N ASP A 142 9.71 32.48 34.02
CA ASP A 142 11.15 32.77 34.09
C ASP A 142 11.56 33.78 33.01
N PRO A 143 12.00 35.02 33.41
CA PRO A 143 12.42 36.02 32.41
C PRO A 143 13.57 35.56 31.51
N SER A 144 14.41 34.63 31.97
CA SER A 144 15.50 34.06 31.16
C SER A 144 15.01 33.17 30.03
N GLN A 145 13.74 32.77 30.05
CA GLN A 145 13.08 31.93 29.07
C GLN A 145 12.13 32.73 28.12
N ALA A 146 12.13 34.06 28.20
CA ALA A 146 11.21 34.92 27.41
C ALA A 146 11.33 34.77 25.88
N GLY A 147 12.43 34.19 25.38
CA GLY A 147 12.62 33.87 23.97
C GLY A 147 11.94 32.56 23.50
N THR A 148 11.35 31.80 24.41
CA THR A 148 10.68 30.52 24.13
C THR A 148 9.18 30.64 24.38
N GLU A 149 8.36 30.29 23.40
CA GLU A 149 6.92 30.11 23.59
C GLU A 149 6.68 28.76 24.29
N TRP A 150 6.20 28.82 25.56
CA TRP A 150 5.98 27.62 26.37
C TRP A 150 4.52 27.19 26.38
N ALA A 151 4.28 25.91 26.06
CA ALA A 151 3.01 25.24 26.31
C ALA A 151 3.20 24.13 27.36
N TYR A 152 2.10 23.71 27.95
CA TYR A 152 2.13 22.72 29.02
C TYR A 152 1.07 21.66 28.82
N GLU A 153 1.48 20.41 29.03
CA GLU A 153 0.60 19.26 29.00
C GLU A 153 0.72 18.46 30.27
N PHE A 154 -0.41 18.03 30.80
CA PHE A 154 -0.48 17.14 31.95
C PHE A 154 -1.27 15.88 31.60
N SER A 155 -0.69 14.71 31.92
CA SER A 155 -1.35 13.42 31.82
C SER A 155 -1.69 12.90 33.22
N PRO A 156 -2.97 12.80 33.60
CA PRO A 156 -3.40 11.95 34.71
C PRO A 156 -3.28 10.50 34.23
N GLU A 157 -2.07 9.93 34.34
CA GLU A 157 -1.79 8.59 33.84
C GLU A 157 -2.74 7.57 34.46
N THR A 158 -3.07 6.49 33.76
CA THR A 158 -4.10 5.51 34.12
C THR A 158 -5.53 6.09 34.21
N PHE A 159 -5.82 7.19 33.50
CA PHE A 159 -7.12 7.88 33.49
C PHE A 159 -8.31 6.92 33.33
N SER A 160 -8.22 5.97 32.41
CA SER A 160 -9.35 5.06 32.09
C SER A 160 -9.75 4.09 33.20
N VAL A 161 -8.92 3.98 34.26
CA VAL A 161 -9.18 3.12 35.43
C VAL A 161 -9.13 3.90 36.75
N ALA A 162 -8.99 5.23 36.69
CA ALA A 162 -9.05 6.12 37.83
C ALA A 162 -10.50 6.53 38.16
N ASN A 163 -10.74 7.03 39.36
CA ASN A 163 -12.02 7.63 39.69
C ASN A 163 -12.20 8.94 38.91
N PRO A 164 -13.26 9.12 38.12
CA PRO A 164 -13.46 10.30 37.28
C PRO A 164 -13.50 11.62 38.04
N ASP A 165 -14.12 11.65 39.23
CA ASP A 165 -14.23 12.86 40.07
C ASP A 165 -12.87 13.26 40.60
N PHE A 166 -12.05 12.28 41.03
CA PHE A 166 -10.69 12.54 41.48
C PHE A 166 -9.80 13.07 40.34
N VAL A 167 -9.94 12.53 39.13
CA VAL A 167 -9.21 13.05 37.96
C VAL A 167 -9.61 14.50 37.67
N LEU A 168 -10.90 14.83 37.71
CA LEU A 168 -11.38 16.20 37.58
C LEU A 168 -10.77 17.10 38.66
N GLU A 169 -10.77 16.68 39.94
CA GLU A 169 -10.19 17.43 41.06
C GLU A 169 -8.69 17.71 40.84
N VAL A 170 -7.92 16.72 40.36
CA VAL A 170 -6.49 16.89 40.06
C VAL A 170 -6.31 17.85 38.87
N CYS A 171 -7.05 17.68 37.78
CA CYS A 171 -6.92 18.51 36.60
C CYS A 171 -7.34 19.97 36.84
N GLU A 172 -8.38 20.22 37.65
CA GLU A 172 -8.76 21.57 38.09
C GLU A 172 -7.63 22.22 38.90
N ALA A 173 -7.04 21.49 39.82
CA ALA A 173 -5.95 22.00 40.65
C ALA A 173 -4.67 22.26 39.85
N VAL A 174 -4.35 21.39 38.89
CA VAL A 174 -3.23 21.59 37.95
C VAL A 174 -3.48 22.77 37.00
N LYS A 175 -4.70 22.91 36.46
CA LYS A 175 -5.09 24.08 35.65
C LYS A 175 -4.92 25.39 36.43
N ALA A 176 -5.41 25.45 37.68
CA ALA A 176 -5.26 26.61 38.54
C ALA A 176 -3.77 26.91 38.86
N ALA A 177 -2.91 25.90 38.94
CA ALA A 177 -1.48 26.08 39.17
C ALA A 177 -0.72 26.58 37.94
N TRP A 178 -1.13 26.16 36.73
CA TRP A 178 -0.53 26.58 35.45
C TRP A 178 -1.03 27.94 34.99
N GLU A 179 -2.27 28.31 35.28
CA GLU A 179 -2.96 29.52 34.82
C GLU A 179 -2.97 29.67 33.31
N PRO A 180 -3.67 28.79 32.55
CA PRO A 180 -3.75 28.87 31.11
C PRO A 180 -4.60 30.06 30.63
N SER A 181 -4.41 30.48 29.37
CA SER A 181 -5.31 31.42 28.67
C SER A 181 -6.03 30.72 27.51
N VAL A 182 -6.95 31.43 26.86
CA VAL A 182 -7.63 30.94 25.65
C VAL A 182 -6.64 30.79 24.48
N GLU A 183 -5.66 31.71 24.39
CA GLU A 183 -4.62 31.74 23.35
C GLU A 183 -3.55 30.66 23.57
N ASN A 184 -3.26 30.35 24.85
CA ASN A 184 -2.30 29.31 25.24
C ASN A 184 -2.95 28.35 26.25
N PRO A 185 -3.82 27.45 25.77
CA PRO A 185 -4.58 26.53 26.61
C PRO A 185 -3.66 25.44 27.22
N ILE A 186 -4.03 24.97 28.41
CA ILE A 186 -3.44 23.75 28.96
C ILE A 186 -3.91 22.52 28.17
N ILE A 187 -3.02 21.56 27.97
CA ILE A 187 -3.38 20.29 27.36
C ILE A 187 -3.56 19.24 28.45
N PHE A 188 -4.75 18.63 28.54
CA PHE A 188 -4.97 17.43 29.33
C PHE A 188 -4.98 16.22 28.40
N ASN A 189 -3.97 15.36 28.55
CA ASN A 189 -3.86 14.13 27.82
C ASN A 189 -4.44 13.00 28.69
N LEU A 190 -5.53 12.39 28.22
CA LEU A 190 -6.33 11.43 28.98
C LEU A 190 -6.02 10.00 28.51
N PRO A 191 -5.05 9.27 29.11
CA PRO A 191 -4.61 8.01 28.58
C PRO A 191 -5.48 6.83 29.04
N ALA A 192 -5.89 5.99 28.08
CA ALA A 192 -6.19 4.59 28.37
C ALA A 192 -4.86 3.82 28.42
N THR A 193 -4.09 4.04 29.51
CA THR A 193 -2.74 3.47 29.70
C THR A 193 -2.71 1.95 29.52
N VAL A 194 -3.79 1.29 29.94
CA VAL A 194 -4.11 -0.09 29.57
C VAL A 194 -5.55 -0.09 29.06
N GLU A 195 -5.80 -0.74 27.92
CA GLU A 195 -7.14 -0.82 27.32
C GLU A 195 -8.01 -1.81 28.12
N MET A 196 -8.48 -1.41 29.29
CA MET A 196 -9.27 -2.26 30.19
C MET A 196 -10.73 -2.38 29.79
N SER A 197 -11.30 -1.31 29.22
CA SER A 197 -12.72 -1.20 28.89
C SER A 197 -12.99 -1.19 27.37
N THR A 198 -14.27 -1.14 27.01
CA THR A 198 -14.71 -0.99 25.63
C THR A 198 -14.58 0.47 25.16
N PRO A 199 -14.50 0.72 23.83
CA PRO A 199 -14.34 2.08 23.29
C PRO A 199 -15.42 3.07 23.68
N ASN A 200 -16.67 2.62 23.80
CA ASN A 200 -17.77 3.46 24.24
C ASN A 200 -17.60 3.93 25.67
N LEU A 201 -17.19 3.04 26.58
CA LEU A 201 -16.97 3.45 27.98
C LEU A 201 -15.83 4.48 28.11
N TYR A 202 -14.74 4.30 27.35
CA TYR A 202 -13.69 5.31 27.31
C TYR A 202 -14.19 6.65 26.73
N ALA A 203 -15.05 6.60 25.71
CA ALA A 203 -15.66 7.80 25.16
C ALA A 203 -16.59 8.50 26.17
N ASP A 204 -17.39 7.75 26.93
CA ASP A 204 -18.25 8.27 27.99
C ASP A 204 -17.42 8.96 29.09
N GLN A 205 -16.27 8.38 29.46
CA GLN A 205 -15.33 9.00 30.42
C GLN A 205 -14.77 10.33 29.89
N ILE A 206 -14.41 10.39 28.60
CA ILE A 206 -13.95 11.63 27.97
C ILE A 206 -15.06 12.69 27.94
N GLU A 207 -16.28 12.28 27.57
CA GLU A 207 -17.43 13.18 27.56
C GLU A 207 -17.74 13.71 28.98
N TYR A 208 -17.71 12.81 29.97
CA TYR A 208 -17.87 13.19 31.39
C TYR A 208 -16.82 14.23 31.80
N PHE A 209 -15.55 14.01 31.50
CA PHE A 209 -14.47 14.96 31.76
C PHE A 209 -14.74 16.30 31.07
N CYS A 210 -15.06 16.29 29.76
CA CYS A 210 -15.28 17.51 28.99
C CYS A 210 -16.48 18.32 29.45
N ARG A 211 -17.53 17.68 30.00
CA ARG A 211 -18.74 18.34 30.50
C ARG A 211 -18.56 18.95 31.89
N ASN A 212 -17.69 18.37 32.70
CA ASN A 212 -17.55 18.77 34.11
C ASN A 212 -16.32 19.63 34.41
N ILE A 213 -15.30 19.66 33.54
CA ILE A 213 -14.13 20.53 33.71
C ILE A 213 -14.51 22.01 33.48
N SER A 214 -14.16 22.89 34.41
CA SER A 214 -14.45 24.34 34.30
C SER A 214 -13.55 25.02 33.27
N GLU A 215 -13.93 26.22 32.77
CA GLU A 215 -13.16 27.03 31.84
C GLU A 215 -12.69 26.21 30.59
N ARG A 216 -13.63 25.50 29.98
CA ARG A 216 -13.37 24.54 28.89
C ARG A 216 -12.65 25.18 27.67
N ASP A 217 -12.81 26.46 27.46
CA ASP A 217 -12.18 27.27 26.40
C ASP A 217 -10.66 27.43 26.58
N LYS A 218 -10.17 27.33 27.81
CA LYS A 218 -8.73 27.35 28.18
C LYS A 218 -8.08 25.95 28.15
N ILE A 219 -8.80 24.92 27.70
CA ILE A 219 -8.37 23.53 27.77
C ILE A 219 -8.37 22.88 26.40
N CYS A 220 -7.28 22.25 26.06
CA CYS A 220 -7.19 21.30 24.98
C CYS A 220 -7.19 19.86 25.53
N VAL A 221 -8.10 19.00 25.06
CA VAL A 221 -8.14 17.59 25.44
C VAL A 221 -7.44 16.75 24.40
N SER A 222 -6.46 15.97 24.84
CA SER A 222 -5.68 15.03 24.05
C SER A 222 -6.07 13.59 24.41
N LEU A 223 -6.20 12.73 23.40
CA LEU A 223 -6.54 11.32 23.58
C LEU A 223 -5.31 10.44 23.36
N HIS A 224 -5.13 9.47 24.27
CA HIS A 224 -3.98 8.58 24.25
C HIS A 224 -4.42 7.12 24.52
N PRO A 225 -5.16 6.49 23.61
CA PRO A 225 -5.56 5.09 23.80
C PRO A 225 -4.43 4.14 23.41
N HIS A 226 -4.14 3.16 24.30
CA HIS A 226 -3.34 1.99 23.98
C HIS A 226 -4.18 0.96 23.21
N ASN A 227 -3.55 -0.07 22.66
CA ASN A 227 -4.14 -1.00 21.70
C ASN A 227 -4.16 -2.45 22.20
N ASP A 228 -4.26 -2.66 23.52
CA ASP A 228 -4.17 -3.99 24.14
C ASP A 228 -5.25 -4.96 23.61
N LYS A 229 -6.45 -4.46 23.32
CA LYS A 229 -7.59 -5.21 22.76
C LYS A 229 -7.82 -4.96 21.27
N ARG A 230 -6.94 -4.23 20.58
CA ARG A 230 -7.07 -3.81 19.19
C ARG A 230 -8.30 -2.94 18.87
N LEU A 231 -8.80 -2.20 19.85
CA LEU A 231 -9.99 -1.35 19.75
C LEU A 231 -9.65 0.15 19.67
N CYS A 232 -8.40 0.53 19.85
CA CYS A 232 -7.94 1.92 19.94
C CYS A 232 -8.34 2.81 18.75
N GLY A 233 -8.40 2.28 17.53
CA GLY A 233 -8.89 3.00 16.36
C GLY A 233 -10.35 3.44 16.49
N ARG A 234 -11.18 2.65 17.17
CA ARG A 234 -12.57 3.00 17.52
C ARG A 234 -12.61 3.98 18.69
N CYS A 235 -11.78 3.77 19.72
CA CYS A 235 -11.67 4.69 20.86
C CYS A 235 -11.39 6.12 20.38
N GLY A 236 -10.41 6.30 19.52
CA GLY A 236 -10.04 7.61 19.00
C GLY A 236 -11.16 8.29 18.20
N ARG A 237 -11.98 7.54 17.46
CA ARG A 237 -13.07 8.08 16.66
C ARG A 237 -14.29 8.45 17.51
N VAL A 238 -14.76 7.54 18.34
CA VAL A 238 -15.97 7.75 19.17
C VAL A 238 -15.73 8.86 20.20
N SER A 239 -14.51 8.94 20.78
CA SER A 239 -14.17 10.01 21.73
C SER A 239 -13.99 11.38 21.07
N ALA A 240 -13.65 11.42 19.79
CA ALA A 240 -13.59 12.66 19.01
C ALA A 240 -14.96 13.28 18.80
N ASP A 241 -15.99 12.46 18.64
CA ASP A 241 -17.39 12.91 18.52
C ASP A 241 -17.88 13.54 19.86
N GLY A 242 -17.27 13.18 20.99
CA GLY A 242 -17.54 13.72 22.34
C GLY A 242 -16.95 15.10 22.64
N GLY A 243 -16.40 15.84 21.68
CA GLY A 243 -15.91 17.22 21.84
C GLY A 243 -14.41 17.39 22.09
N CYS A 244 -13.59 16.38 21.82
CA CYS A 244 -12.14 16.46 21.90
C CYS A 244 -11.52 17.26 20.75
N ARG A 245 -10.60 18.17 21.08
CA ARG A 245 -9.93 19.04 20.10
C ARG A 245 -8.58 18.52 19.60
N GLN A 246 -7.99 17.53 20.27
CA GLN A 246 -6.68 16.94 19.89
C GLN A 246 -6.64 15.43 20.17
N GLY A 247 -5.89 14.70 19.33
CA GLY A 247 -5.59 13.29 19.54
C GLY A 247 -4.09 13.01 19.48
N ARG A 248 -3.54 12.30 20.46
CA ARG A 248 -2.14 11.84 20.49
C ARG A 248 -2.01 10.43 19.96
N ARG A 249 -0.93 10.13 19.19
CA ARG A 249 -0.80 8.83 18.53
C ARG A 249 0.60 8.56 17.98
N TYR A 250 0.87 7.27 17.71
CA TYR A 250 2.12 6.80 17.13
C TYR A 250 1.90 6.28 15.69
N SER A 251 2.90 6.46 14.83
CA SER A 251 2.92 5.81 13.53
C SER A 251 3.05 4.29 13.71
N PHE A 252 2.17 3.50 13.08
CA PHE A 252 2.23 2.04 13.03
C PHE A 252 2.33 1.29 14.37
N ARG A 253 1.60 1.71 15.41
CA ARG A 253 1.44 0.98 16.69
C ARG A 253 2.73 0.69 17.47
N GLU A 254 3.69 1.57 17.39
CA GLU A 254 5.00 1.35 18.03
C GLU A 254 5.10 1.96 19.41
N CYS A 255 4.70 1.20 20.43
CA CYS A 255 4.85 1.56 21.84
C CYS A 255 4.91 0.29 22.68
N GLU A 256 4.88 0.47 24.01
CA GLU A 256 4.85 -0.65 24.96
C GLU A 256 3.70 -1.63 24.70
N ARG A 257 3.92 -2.90 24.99
CA ARG A 257 2.98 -4.02 24.81
C ARG A 257 2.52 -4.17 23.37
N THR A 258 1.25 -3.84 23.08
CA THR A 258 0.65 -3.93 21.73
C THR A 258 0.66 -2.60 20.98
N GLY A 259 1.32 -1.59 21.55
CA GLY A 259 1.41 -0.25 20.99
C GLY A 259 0.19 0.62 21.24
N ASN A 260 0.22 1.81 20.71
CA ASN A 260 -0.84 2.81 20.78
C ASN A 260 -1.73 2.77 19.52
N VAL A 261 -2.69 3.69 19.45
CA VAL A 261 -3.47 3.87 18.22
C VAL A 261 -2.56 4.31 17.09
N ASP A 262 -2.73 3.65 15.96
CA ASP A 262 -1.99 3.89 14.74
C ASP A 262 -2.48 5.18 14.06
N LEU A 263 -1.58 6.15 13.87
CA LEU A 263 -1.90 7.44 13.26
C LEU A 263 -2.21 7.35 11.77
N VAL A 264 -1.55 6.42 11.07
CA VAL A 264 -1.82 6.18 9.65
C VAL A 264 -3.25 5.70 9.48
N ILE A 265 -3.66 4.73 10.30
CA ILE A 265 -5.04 4.21 10.27
C ILE A 265 -6.04 5.33 10.58
N LEU A 266 -5.77 6.16 11.58
CA LEU A 266 -6.70 7.22 11.91
C LEU A 266 -6.79 8.27 10.81
N ALA A 267 -5.65 8.77 10.34
CA ALA A 267 -5.60 9.80 9.31
C ALA A 267 -6.29 9.33 8.03
N LEU A 268 -6.01 8.09 7.59
CA LEU A 268 -6.63 7.54 6.40
C LEU A 268 -8.12 7.17 6.60
N ASN A 269 -8.53 6.82 7.83
CA ASN A 269 -9.96 6.72 8.15
C ASN A 269 -10.69 8.07 8.04
N MET A 270 -10.04 9.18 8.40
CA MET A 270 -10.61 10.52 8.21
C MET A 270 -10.65 10.89 6.73
N TYR A 271 -9.55 10.62 6.02
CA TYR A 271 -9.44 10.88 4.58
C TYR A 271 -10.54 10.16 3.78
N THR A 272 -10.75 8.87 4.01
CA THR A 272 -11.80 8.07 3.34
C THR A 272 -13.23 8.55 3.65
N GLN A 273 -13.40 9.46 4.60
CA GLN A 273 -14.67 10.10 4.94
C GLN A 273 -14.74 11.56 4.52
N GLY A 274 -13.82 12.01 3.68
CA GLY A 274 -13.78 13.36 3.14
C GLY A 274 -13.24 14.41 4.11
N THR A 275 -12.56 14.00 5.20
CA THR A 275 -11.92 14.93 6.14
C THR A 275 -10.40 14.85 5.98
N HIS A 276 -9.79 15.94 5.52
CA HIS A 276 -8.33 15.98 5.38
C HIS A 276 -7.64 15.97 6.76
N PRO A 277 -6.71 15.02 7.01
CA PRO A 277 -6.11 14.84 8.32
C PRO A 277 -5.05 15.91 8.69
N GLY A 278 -4.66 16.77 7.77
CA GLY A 278 -3.56 17.72 7.91
C GLY A 278 -2.17 17.11 7.85
N ILE A 279 -2.08 15.82 7.48
CA ILE A 279 -0.85 15.05 7.36
C ILE A 279 -0.84 14.40 5.98
N ASP A 280 0.32 14.40 5.33
CA ASP A 280 0.52 13.85 3.99
C ASP A 280 1.03 12.41 4.04
N PHE A 281 0.18 11.45 3.65
CA PHE A 281 0.52 10.05 3.46
C PHE A 281 0.50 9.61 1.99
N SER A 282 0.66 10.56 1.06
CA SER A 282 0.67 10.27 -0.38
C SER A 282 1.85 9.36 -0.81
N ASP A 283 2.89 9.23 0.00
CA ASP A 283 3.97 8.26 -0.17
C ASP A 283 4.11 7.37 1.08
N LEU A 284 3.13 6.51 1.28
CA LEU A 284 3.07 5.64 2.46
C LEU A 284 4.22 4.61 2.48
N ASN A 285 4.74 4.21 1.31
CA ASN A 285 5.84 3.24 1.25
C ASN A 285 7.13 3.82 1.87
N SER A 286 7.48 5.07 1.56
CA SER A 286 8.63 5.74 2.18
C SER A 286 8.46 5.89 3.71
N VAL A 287 7.24 6.11 4.18
CA VAL A 287 6.93 6.15 5.63
C VAL A 287 7.17 4.79 6.28
N ILE A 288 6.67 3.71 5.67
CA ILE A 288 6.88 2.33 6.13
C ILE A 288 8.37 2.00 6.21
N ASP A 289 9.10 2.25 5.13
CA ASP A 289 10.54 2.00 5.06
C ASP A 289 11.32 2.73 6.17
N MET A 290 10.98 3.99 6.41
CA MET A 290 11.62 4.79 7.47
C MET A 290 11.29 4.25 8.86
N VAL A 291 10.02 3.90 9.10
CA VAL A 291 9.58 3.33 10.37
C VAL A 291 10.27 1.99 10.63
N GLU A 292 10.27 1.07 9.67
CA GLU A 292 10.93 -0.24 9.81
C GLU A 292 12.45 -0.11 10.01
N LYS A 293 13.10 0.80 9.28
CA LYS A 293 14.54 1.08 9.46
C LYS A 293 14.85 1.65 10.84
N SER A 294 14.00 2.53 11.36
CA SER A 294 14.21 3.22 12.63
C SER A 294 13.88 2.34 13.83
N THR A 295 12.83 1.53 13.75
CA THR A 295 12.31 0.74 14.87
C THR A 295 12.79 -0.71 14.88
N LYS A 296 13.24 -1.20 13.71
CA LYS A 296 13.55 -2.63 13.46
C LYS A 296 12.35 -3.55 13.65
N ILE A 297 11.14 -3.01 13.60
CA ILE A 297 9.89 -3.74 13.71
C ILE A 297 9.20 -3.69 12.34
N PRO A 298 8.94 -4.83 11.69
CA PRO A 298 8.26 -4.84 10.40
C PRO A 298 6.78 -4.49 10.54
N VAL A 299 6.26 -3.73 9.58
CA VAL A 299 4.83 -3.45 9.48
C VAL A 299 4.09 -4.74 9.11
N HIS A 300 3.08 -5.09 9.87
CA HIS A 300 2.35 -6.33 9.66
C HIS A 300 1.69 -6.34 8.26
N GLN A 301 1.82 -7.44 7.52
CA GLN A 301 1.31 -7.57 6.14
C GLN A 301 -0.19 -7.25 5.96
N ARG A 302 -1.00 -7.39 7.03
CA ARG A 302 -2.42 -7.04 7.07
C ARG A 302 -2.71 -5.79 7.92
N ALA A 303 -1.70 -4.93 8.16
CA ALA A 303 -1.96 -3.64 8.80
C ALA A 303 -2.89 -2.81 7.90
N PRO A 304 -3.99 -2.26 8.41
CA PRO A 304 -4.89 -1.43 7.61
C PRO A 304 -4.10 -0.34 6.86
N TYR A 305 -4.41 -0.15 5.59
CA TYR A 305 -3.73 0.76 4.64
C TYR A 305 -2.25 0.48 4.40
N GLY A 306 -1.44 0.23 5.45
CA GLY A 306 0.01 0.07 5.37
C GLY A 306 0.47 -1.32 4.92
N GLY A 307 -0.29 -2.39 5.22
CA GLY A 307 0.10 -3.76 4.91
C GLY A 307 0.19 -4.05 3.41
N GLN A 308 1.03 -4.98 3.03
CA GLN A 308 1.20 -5.40 1.63
C GLN A 308 -0.03 -6.11 1.06
N LEU A 309 -0.85 -6.73 1.92
CA LEU A 309 -2.00 -7.55 1.52
C LEU A 309 -3.34 -6.81 1.55
N VAL A 310 -3.40 -5.57 2.07
CA VAL A 310 -4.66 -4.88 2.32
C VAL A 310 -5.34 -4.33 1.05
N VAL A 311 -4.57 -4.16 -0.02
CA VAL A 311 -5.09 -3.75 -1.34
C VAL A 311 -5.18 -4.93 -2.32
N CYS A 312 -4.94 -6.16 -1.86
CA CYS A 312 -4.90 -7.34 -2.73
C CYS A 312 -6.24 -8.05 -2.80
N ALA A 313 -6.59 -8.52 -3.98
CA ALA A 313 -7.72 -9.41 -4.22
C ALA A 313 -7.22 -10.77 -4.73
N PHE A 314 -7.58 -11.86 -4.04
CA PHE A 314 -7.18 -13.22 -4.40
C PHE A 314 -8.29 -13.96 -5.17
N SER A 315 -9.56 -13.71 -4.83
CA SER A 315 -10.70 -14.35 -5.49
C SER A 315 -10.86 -13.83 -6.92
N GLY A 316 -11.02 -14.73 -7.88
CA GLY A 316 -11.22 -14.37 -9.29
C GLY A 316 -12.44 -13.49 -9.56
N SER A 317 -13.52 -13.64 -8.76
CA SER A 317 -14.70 -12.78 -8.85
C SER A 317 -14.42 -11.35 -8.35
N HIS A 318 -13.61 -11.20 -7.29
CA HIS A 318 -13.20 -9.90 -6.78
C HIS A 318 -12.27 -9.19 -7.78
N GLN A 319 -11.30 -9.92 -8.36
CA GLN A 319 -10.41 -9.40 -9.39
C GLN A 319 -11.17 -8.91 -10.63
N ASP A 320 -12.17 -9.69 -11.10
CA ASP A 320 -13.01 -9.30 -12.24
C ASP A 320 -13.85 -8.04 -11.92
N ALA A 321 -14.40 -7.95 -10.70
CA ALA A 321 -15.16 -6.77 -10.27
C ALA A 321 -14.27 -5.52 -10.18
N ILE A 322 -13.06 -5.63 -9.64
CA ILE A 322 -12.10 -4.53 -9.57
C ILE A 322 -11.70 -4.08 -10.99
N LYS A 323 -11.37 -5.03 -11.87
CA LYS A 323 -11.07 -4.72 -13.29
C LYS A 323 -12.21 -3.92 -13.94
N LYS A 324 -13.44 -4.38 -13.79
CA LYS A 324 -14.63 -3.68 -14.33
C LYS A 324 -14.82 -2.30 -13.71
N GLY A 325 -14.51 -2.16 -12.41
CA GLY A 325 -14.53 -0.87 -11.72
C GLY A 325 -13.56 0.13 -12.33
N PHE A 326 -12.30 -0.26 -12.59
CA PHE A 326 -11.32 0.61 -13.25
C PHE A 326 -11.75 0.97 -14.67
N GLN A 327 -12.21 0.02 -15.46
CA GLN A 327 -12.73 0.28 -16.80
C GLN A 327 -13.93 1.24 -16.81
N ALA A 328 -14.81 1.14 -15.82
CA ALA A 328 -15.95 2.05 -15.69
C ALA A 328 -15.50 3.47 -15.34
N ARG A 329 -14.51 3.63 -14.43
CA ARG A 329 -13.93 4.94 -14.08
C ARG A 329 -13.24 5.59 -15.29
N GLU A 330 -12.44 4.83 -16.02
CA GLU A 330 -11.76 5.28 -17.24
C GLU A 330 -12.76 5.76 -18.31
N LYS A 331 -13.79 4.96 -18.60
CA LYS A 331 -14.87 5.35 -19.52
C LYS A 331 -15.65 6.58 -19.09
N ALA A 332 -15.80 6.81 -17.78
CA ALA A 332 -16.46 7.98 -17.22
C ALA A 332 -15.56 9.22 -17.18
N GLY A 333 -14.28 9.11 -17.56
CA GLY A 333 -13.30 10.20 -17.45
C GLY A 333 -13.08 10.64 -15.98
N ALA A 334 -13.18 9.71 -15.03
CA ALA A 334 -13.05 10.02 -13.62
C ALA A 334 -11.63 10.51 -13.28
N THR A 335 -11.55 11.57 -12.49
CA THR A 335 -10.31 12.18 -11.98
C THR A 335 -10.07 11.82 -10.52
N SER A 336 -8.97 12.30 -9.93
CA SER A 336 -8.69 12.19 -8.49
C SER A 336 -9.76 12.86 -7.61
N GLU A 337 -10.48 13.86 -8.13
CA GLU A 337 -11.55 14.56 -7.41
C GLU A 337 -12.91 13.85 -7.53
N SER A 338 -13.02 12.87 -8.42
CA SER A 338 -14.26 12.12 -8.60
C SER A 338 -14.49 11.19 -7.39
N PRO A 339 -15.75 11.01 -6.94
CA PRO A 339 -16.06 10.11 -5.84
C PRO A 339 -15.48 8.72 -6.07
N TRP A 340 -14.83 8.17 -5.04
CA TRP A 340 -14.28 6.82 -5.09
C TRP A 340 -15.38 5.77 -4.98
N GLN A 341 -15.79 5.22 -6.13
CA GLN A 341 -16.77 4.13 -6.22
C GLN A 341 -16.13 2.93 -6.88
N MET A 342 -15.42 2.15 -6.08
CA MET A 342 -14.67 0.99 -6.54
C MET A 342 -15.07 -0.28 -5.78
N PRO A 343 -15.36 -1.39 -6.47
CA PRO A 343 -15.58 -2.67 -5.78
C PRO A 343 -14.38 -3.09 -4.94
N TYR A 344 -14.61 -3.50 -3.70
CA TYR A 344 -13.64 -4.09 -2.77
C TYR A 344 -12.44 -3.20 -2.35
N LEU A 345 -12.29 -2.01 -2.87
CA LEU A 345 -11.21 -1.08 -2.50
C LEU A 345 -11.76 0.10 -1.71
N PRO A 346 -11.37 0.27 -0.44
CA PRO A 346 -11.89 1.33 0.42
C PRO A 346 -11.34 2.71 0.09
N LEU A 347 -10.20 2.77 -0.62
CA LEU A 347 -9.58 4.01 -1.07
C LEU A 347 -8.79 3.75 -2.37
N ASP A 348 -8.47 4.81 -3.12
CA ASP A 348 -7.58 4.72 -4.27
C ASP A 348 -6.14 4.43 -3.80
N PRO A 349 -5.53 3.30 -4.22
CA PRO A 349 -4.14 3.02 -3.89
C PRO A 349 -3.15 4.13 -4.30
N GLN A 350 -3.44 4.88 -5.35
CA GLN A 350 -2.61 6.00 -5.79
C GLN A 350 -2.57 7.14 -4.78
N ASP A 351 -3.63 7.36 -4.00
CA ASP A 351 -3.69 8.39 -2.96
C ASP A 351 -2.66 8.17 -1.84
N ILE A 352 -2.15 6.95 -1.71
CA ILE A 352 -1.12 6.56 -0.73
C ILE A 352 0.19 6.12 -1.39
N GLY A 353 0.42 6.51 -2.65
CA GLY A 353 1.64 6.21 -3.40
C GLY A 353 1.80 4.75 -3.81
N ARG A 354 0.69 3.98 -3.87
CA ARG A 354 0.70 2.59 -4.33
C ARG A 354 0.15 2.46 -5.74
N THR A 355 0.67 1.48 -6.46
CA THR A 355 0.21 1.16 -7.81
C THR A 355 -0.90 0.12 -7.78
N TYR A 356 -1.69 0.06 -8.85
CA TYR A 356 -2.71 -0.98 -9.04
C TYR A 356 -2.12 -2.38 -9.27
N GLU A 357 -0.85 -2.48 -9.57
CA GLU A 357 -0.13 -3.74 -9.81
C GLU A 357 -0.11 -4.66 -8.59
N ALA A 358 -0.05 -4.07 -7.40
CA ALA A 358 -0.07 -4.82 -6.13
C ALA A 358 -1.45 -5.38 -5.76
N ILE A 359 -2.53 -4.99 -6.48
CA ILE A 359 -3.91 -5.33 -6.11
C ILE A 359 -4.27 -6.76 -6.51
N ILE A 360 -3.80 -7.20 -7.70
CA ILE A 360 -4.12 -8.51 -8.22
C ILE A 360 -2.91 -9.43 -7.99
N ARG A 361 -3.03 -10.30 -6.99
CA ARG A 361 -2.08 -11.37 -6.72
C ARG A 361 -2.63 -12.69 -7.25
N VAL A 362 -1.76 -13.48 -7.85
CA VAL A 362 -2.16 -14.74 -8.48
C VAL A 362 -1.62 -15.92 -7.68
N ASN A 363 -2.54 -16.77 -7.25
CA ASN A 363 -2.27 -18.06 -6.62
C ASN A 363 -3.12 -19.16 -7.29
N SER A 364 -3.08 -20.36 -6.77
CA SER A 364 -3.85 -21.51 -7.30
C SER A 364 -5.38 -21.28 -7.33
N GLN A 365 -5.91 -20.35 -6.53
CA GLN A 365 -7.35 -20.01 -6.48
C GLN A 365 -7.72 -18.84 -7.38
N SER A 366 -6.74 -18.18 -7.99
CA SER A 366 -6.97 -16.98 -8.82
C SER A 366 -7.67 -17.34 -10.12
N GLY A 367 -8.60 -16.48 -10.53
CA GLY A 367 -9.35 -16.63 -11.76
C GLY A 367 -8.56 -16.18 -13.00
N LYS A 368 -9.03 -16.59 -14.19
CA LYS A 368 -8.46 -16.20 -15.50
C LYS A 368 -8.38 -14.67 -15.69
N GLY A 369 -9.29 -13.90 -15.08
CA GLY A 369 -9.35 -12.45 -15.22
C GLY A 369 -8.13 -11.74 -14.61
N GLY A 370 -7.64 -12.19 -13.46
CA GLY A 370 -6.45 -11.63 -12.81
C GLY A 370 -5.17 -11.87 -13.61
N VAL A 371 -5.00 -13.09 -14.12
CA VAL A 371 -3.86 -13.44 -14.98
C VAL A 371 -3.87 -12.63 -16.27
N ALA A 372 -5.03 -12.53 -16.94
CA ALA A 372 -5.17 -11.75 -18.18
C ALA A 372 -4.92 -10.25 -17.95
N TRP A 373 -5.32 -9.71 -16.81
CA TRP A 373 -5.06 -8.31 -16.47
C TRP A 373 -3.56 -8.02 -16.29
N ILE A 374 -2.82 -8.92 -15.64
CA ILE A 374 -1.36 -8.78 -15.49
C ILE A 374 -0.70 -8.75 -16.88
N ILE A 375 -1.05 -9.68 -17.75
CA ILE A 375 -0.49 -9.72 -19.11
C ILE A 375 -0.86 -8.46 -19.91
N GLN A 376 -2.10 -7.99 -19.82
CA GLN A 376 -2.54 -6.75 -20.46
C GLN A 376 -1.76 -5.54 -19.94
N ARG A 377 -1.49 -5.48 -18.63
CA ARG A 377 -0.81 -4.35 -18.02
C ARG A 377 0.69 -4.31 -18.31
N HIS A 378 1.36 -5.46 -18.34
CA HIS A 378 2.82 -5.54 -18.48
C HIS A 378 3.30 -5.75 -19.91
N LEU A 379 2.50 -6.40 -20.75
CA LEU A 379 2.84 -6.69 -22.15
C LEU A 379 1.91 -6.01 -23.17
N GLU A 380 0.90 -5.27 -22.70
CA GLU A 380 -0.12 -4.60 -23.53
C GLU A 380 -0.92 -5.59 -24.40
N LEU A 381 -1.02 -6.87 -24.00
CA LEU A 381 -1.66 -7.94 -24.75
C LEU A 381 -3.11 -8.16 -24.30
N ASP A 382 -4.09 -7.91 -25.19
CA ASP A 382 -5.50 -8.23 -24.97
C ASP A 382 -5.80 -9.68 -25.39
N LEU A 383 -5.61 -10.60 -24.45
CA LEU A 383 -5.73 -12.04 -24.71
C LEU A 383 -7.16 -12.47 -25.09
N PRO A 384 -7.36 -13.29 -26.14
CA PRO A 384 -8.63 -13.96 -26.41
C PRO A 384 -9.08 -14.81 -25.21
N ARG A 385 -10.41 -14.92 -25.01
CA ARG A 385 -10.97 -15.65 -23.86
C ARG A 385 -10.46 -17.10 -23.76
N GLY A 386 -10.29 -17.79 -24.88
CA GLY A 386 -9.74 -19.14 -24.93
C GLY A 386 -8.31 -19.22 -24.40
N LEU A 387 -7.47 -18.27 -24.83
CA LEU A 387 -6.08 -18.15 -24.38
C LEU A 387 -6.00 -17.78 -22.89
N GLN A 388 -6.86 -16.86 -22.39
CA GLN A 388 -6.94 -16.56 -20.96
C GLN A 388 -7.21 -17.82 -20.12
N ILE A 389 -8.11 -18.68 -20.58
CA ILE A 389 -8.43 -19.94 -19.91
C ILE A 389 -7.23 -20.91 -19.97
N ALA A 390 -6.59 -21.04 -21.14
CA ALA A 390 -5.45 -21.93 -21.33
C ALA A 390 -4.26 -21.49 -20.45
N PHE A 391 -3.90 -20.21 -20.51
CA PHE A 391 -2.78 -19.69 -19.73
C PHE A 391 -3.05 -19.72 -18.22
N SER A 392 -4.27 -19.43 -17.78
CA SER A 392 -4.59 -19.53 -16.34
C SER A 392 -4.43 -20.94 -15.76
N LYS A 393 -4.56 -21.99 -16.58
CA LYS A 393 -4.27 -23.37 -16.16
C LYS A 393 -2.78 -23.60 -15.97
N ILE A 394 -1.93 -23.00 -16.81
CA ILE A 394 -0.48 -23.06 -16.71
C ILE A 394 -0.04 -22.37 -15.41
N VAL A 395 -0.51 -21.15 -15.17
CA VAL A 395 -0.20 -20.36 -13.97
C VAL A 395 -0.63 -21.08 -12.69
N ARG A 396 -1.82 -21.69 -12.67
CA ARG A 396 -2.27 -22.48 -11.50
C ARG A 396 -1.36 -23.67 -11.22
N ARG A 397 -1.00 -24.42 -12.25
CA ARG A 397 -0.11 -25.57 -12.11
C ARG A 397 1.23 -25.15 -11.51
N GLU A 398 1.80 -24.05 -11.99
CA GLU A 398 3.05 -23.51 -11.47
C GLU A 398 2.90 -23.07 -10.02
N ALA A 399 1.85 -22.30 -9.69
CA ALA A 399 1.56 -21.86 -8.31
C ALA A 399 1.36 -23.06 -7.35
N ASP A 400 0.71 -24.13 -7.80
CA ASP A 400 0.54 -25.35 -7.02
C ASP A 400 1.87 -26.08 -6.78
N GLN A 401 2.77 -26.10 -7.77
CA GLN A 401 4.09 -26.73 -7.65
C GLN A 401 4.98 -26.00 -6.67
N ILE A 402 5.07 -24.67 -6.78
CA ILE A 402 5.91 -23.86 -5.89
C ILE A 402 5.26 -23.59 -4.52
N ARG A 403 3.96 -23.85 -4.38
CA ARG A 403 3.15 -23.60 -3.16
C ARG A 403 3.23 -22.16 -2.66
N GLN A 404 3.40 -21.21 -3.57
CA GLN A 404 3.51 -19.79 -3.28
C GLN A 404 2.70 -18.96 -4.29
N GLU A 405 2.50 -17.69 -3.99
CA GLU A 405 1.96 -16.71 -4.93
C GLU A 405 3.00 -16.42 -6.01
N LEU A 406 2.53 -16.25 -7.24
CA LEU A 406 3.35 -15.78 -8.36
C LEU A 406 3.31 -14.26 -8.44
N LEU A 407 4.47 -13.66 -8.53
CA LEU A 407 4.63 -12.22 -8.78
C LEU A 407 4.28 -11.88 -10.23
N PRO A 408 3.85 -10.64 -10.54
CA PRO A 408 3.57 -10.21 -11.90
C PRO A 408 4.72 -10.48 -12.88
N SER A 409 5.96 -10.24 -12.48
CA SER A 409 7.16 -10.52 -13.28
C SER A 409 7.35 -12.02 -13.58
N GLU A 410 7.00 -12.89 -12.64
CA GLU A 410 7.07 -14.35 -12.82
C GLU A 410 5.98 -14.84 -13.77
N ILE A 411 4.76 -14.25 -13.68
CA ILE A 411 3.65 -14.55 -14.59
C ILE A 411 3.97 -14.09 -16.01
N THR A 412 4.54 -12.90 -16.17
CA THR A 412 4.99 -12.38 -17.48
C THR A 412 6.03 -13.31 -18.09
N LYS A 413 7.05 -13.69 -17.33
CA LYS A 413 8.08 -14.63 -17.77
C LYS A 413 7.48 -16.00 -18.12
N LEU A 414 6.55 -16.50 -17.31
CA LEU A 414 5.86 -17.76 -17.59
C LEU A 414 5.05 -17.71 -18.88
N PHE A 415 4.44 -16.54 -19.20
CA PHE A 415 3.75 -16.32 -20.46
C PHE A 415 4.70 -16.35 -21.65
N GLU A 416 5.82 -15.61 -21.56
CA GLU A 416 6.86 -15.58 -22.58
C GLU A 416 7.44 -16.97 -22.85
N ASP A 417 7.67 -17.75 -21.76
CA ASP A 417 8.16 -19.13 -21.84
C ASP A 417 7.13 -20.06 -22.47
N ALA A 418 5.88 -19.99 -22.04
CA ALA A 418 4.81 -20.88 -22.50
C ALA A 418 4.45 -20.69 -23.98
N TYR A 419 4.59 -19.46 -24.48
CA TYR A 419 4.25 -19.11 -25.89
C TYR A 419 5.48 -18.76 -26.74
N HIS A 420 6.70 -19.10 -26.24
CA HIS A 420 7.96 -19.00 -26.98
C HIS A 420 8.29 -17.59 -27.51
N LEU A 421 8.00 -16.54 -26.73
CA LEU A 421 8.25 -15.13 -27.11
C LEU A 421 9.69 -14.67 -26.84
N LYS A 422 10.58 -15.56 -26.47
CA LYS A 422 11.99 -15.24 -26.16
C LYS A 422 12.82 -14.95 -27.42
N LYS A 423 14.02 -14.35 -27.21
CA LYS A 423 14.98 -14.03 -28.28
C LYS A 423 15.43 -15.25 -29.10
N ASN A 424 15.41 -16.47 -28.52
CA ASN A 424 15.73 -17.72 -29.23
C ASN A 424 14.57 -18.70 -29.02
N PRO A 425 13.45 -18.53 -29.74
CA PRO A 425 12.36 -19.48 -29.68
C PRO A 425 12.79 -20.80 -30.31
N ARG A 426 12.17 -21.89 -29.88
CA ARG A 426 12.44 -23.22 -30.42
C ARG A 426 12.21 -23.34 -31.94
N PHE A 427 11.24 -22.58 -32.44
CA PHE A 427 10.94 -22.40 -33.85
C PHE A 427 11.19 -20.96 -34.24
N SER A 428 12.13 -20.69 -35.11
CA SER A 428 12.43 -19.36 -35.62
C SER A 428 12.17 -19.27 -37.12
N LEU A 429 11.54 -18.19 -37.57
CA LEU A 429 11.40 -17.89 -38.99
C LEU A 429 12.64 -17.10 -39.45
N LEU A 430 13.52 -17.72 -40.23
CA LEU A 430 14.77 -17.11 -40.65
C LEU A 430 14.58 -16.27 -41.91
N ASP A 431 13.88 -16.84 -42.91
CA ASP A 431 13.61 -16.19 -44.19
C ASP A 431 12.33 -16.76 -44.81
N TYR A 432 11.57 -15.93 -45.52
CA TYR A 432 10.38 -16.39 -46.22
C TYR A 432 9.97 -15.47 -47.38
N ASP A 433 9.29 -16.08 -48.35
CA ASP A 433 8.61 -15.40 -49.46
C ASP A 433 7.20 -15.96 -49.60
N ILE A 434 6.23 -15.08 -49.86
CA ILE A 434 4.83 -15.46 -50.11
C ILE A 434 4.40 -14.90 -51.48
N THR A 435 4.35 -15.77 -52.46
CA THR A 435 3.98 -15.43 -53.81
C THR A 435 2.63 -16.00 -54.21
N ASN A 436 2.12 -15.54 -55.34
CA ASN A 436 0.97 -16.20 -55.97
C ASN A 436 1.38 -17.55 -56.55
N ASP A 437 0.66 -18.61 -56.23
CA ASP A 437 0.88 -19.91 -56.85
C ASP A 437 0.48 -19.86 -58.34
N ARG A 438 1.49 -19.97 -59.19
CA ARG A 438 1.32 -19.96 -60.66
C ARG A 438 1.20 -21.38 -61.26
N SER A 439 1.20 -22.40 -60.44
CA SER A 439 1.11 -23.79 -60.88
C SER A 439 -0.28 -24.17 -61.42
N ILE A 440 -1.29 -23.38 -61.10
CA ILE A 440 -2.66 -23.53 -61.63
C ILE A 440 -2.83 -22.47 -62.72
N SER A 441 -2.71 -22.87 -63.98
CA SER A 441 -3.08 -22.00 -65.08
C SER A 441 -4.55 -21.59 -64.98
N PRO A 442 -4.88 -20.29 -65.05
CA PRO A 442 -6.27 -19.88 -65.06
C PRO A 442 -6.96 -20.53 -66.24
N ALA A 443 -8.11 -21.17 -66.03
CA ALA A 443 -8.94 -21.63 -67.14
C ALA A 443 -9.24 -20.43 -68.09
N PRO A 444 -9.23 -20.60 -69.39
CA PRO A 444 -9.48 -19.51 -70.33
C PRO A 444 -10.82 -18.83 -70.00
N PRO A 445 -10.90 -17.49 -70.01
CA PRO A 445 -12.11 -16.78 -69.63
C PRO A 445 -13.26 -17.15 -70.55
N GLU A 446 -14.35 -17.65 -69.96
CA GLU A 446 -15.62 -17.71 -70.71
C GLU A 446 -16.05 -16.28 -71.03
N GLN A 447 -16.34 -16.04 -72.35
CA GLN A 447 -16.74 -14.74 -72.85
C GLN A 447 -17.94 -14.18 -72.08
N GLY A 448 -17.73 -13.09 -71.35
CA GLY A 448 -18.80 -12.32 -70.71
C GLY A 448 -18.88 -12.35 -69.14
N LYS A 449 -17.98 -13.01 -68.45
CA LYS A 449 -17.94 -12.95 -66.95
C LYS A 449 -16.67 -12.25 -66.49
N THR A 450 -16.83 -11.20 -65.68
CA THR A 450 -15.75 -10.55 -64.95
C THR A 450 -14.92 -11.58 -64.17
N GLN A 451 -13.59 -11.52 -64.31
CA GLN A 451 -12.64 -12.41 -63.67
C GLN A 451 -12.95 -12.48 -62.18
N ASN A 452 -13.36 -13.65 -61.74
CA ASN A 452 -13.61 -13.93 -60.33
C ASN A 452 -12.24 -14.17 -59.65
N THR A 453 -11.68 -13.17 -58.96
CA THR A 453 -10.42 -13.22 -58.24
C THR A 453 -10.41 -14.23 -57.05
N LYS A 454 -11.43 -15.09 -56.95
CA LYS A 454 -11.70 -15.96 -55.80
C LYS A 454 -10.80 -17.19 -55.62
N ASN A 455 -9.82 -17.44 -56.52
CA ASN A 455 -9.00 -18.65 -56.42
C ASN A 455 -7.49 -18.43 -56.54
N LEU A 456 -6.98 -17.26 -56.17
CA LEU A 456 -5.54 -17.06 -56.03
C LEU A 456 -5.02 -17.78 -54.80
N ARG A 457 -4.33 -18.92 -55.00
CA ARG A 457 -3.58 -19.60 -53.96
C ARG A 457 -2.26 -18.87 -53.70
N ARG A 458 -1.78 -18.94 -52.46
CA ARG A 458 -0.49 -18.40 -52.03
C ARG A 458 0.49 -19.56 -51.84
N LEU A 459 1.70 -19.40 -52.38
CA LEU A 459 2.83 -20.28 -52.16
C LEU A 459 3.72 -19.65 -51.09
N PHE A 460 3.86 -20.31 -49.95
CA PHE A 460 4.89 -20.04 -48.95
C PHE A 460 6.15 -20.81 -49.30
N SER A 461 7.31 -20.15 -49.34
CA SER A 461 8.63 -20.76 -49.46
C SER A 461 9.53 -20.09 -48.42
N GLY A 462 10.11 -20.85 -47.49
CA GLY A 462 10.92 -20.23 -46.44
C GLY A 462 11.86 -21.20 -45.76
N VAL A 463 12.68 -20.64 -44.89
CA VAL A 463 13.62 -21.35 -44.02
C VAL A 463 13.19 -21.12 -42.60
N ILE A 464 12.93 -22.19 -41.87
CA ILE A 464 12.68 -22.18 -40.44
C ILE A 464 13.80 -22.90 -39.70
N GLU A 465 14.15 -22.41 -38.52
CA GLU A 465 15.06 -23.10 -37.61
C GLU A 465 14.24 -23.86 -36.59
N ILE A 466 14.55 -25.12 -36.33
CA ILE A 466 13.95 -25.94 -35.28
C ILE A 466 15.08 -26.55 -34.45
N ASP A 467 15.12 -26.25 -33.16
CA ASP A 467 16.15 -26.73 -32.23
C ASP A 467 17.60 -26.51 -32.79
N GLY A 468 17.85 -25.37 -33.47
CA GLY A 468 19.15 -25.01 -34.05
C GLY A 468 19.45 -25.64 -35.41
N GLN A 469 18.49 -26.33 -36.03
CA GLN A 469 18.63 -26.92 -37.39
C GLN A 469 17.74 -26.19 -38.39
N GLU A 470 18.30 -25.82 -39.54
CA GLU A 470 17.58 -25.17 -40.65
C GLU A 470 16.77 -26.17 -41.48
N HIS A 471 15.50 -25.84 -41.73
CA HIS A 471 14.60 -26.62 -42.57
C HIS A 471 14.01 -25.72 -43.67
N LYS A 472 14.21 -26.11 -44.90
CA LYS A 472 13.56 -25.46 -46.07
C LYS A 472 12.20 -26.09 -46.28
N ILE A 473 11.14 -25.30 -46.22
CA ILE A 473 9.76 -25.75 -46.31
C ILE A 473 8.99 -24.97 -47.39
N LYS A 474 8.05 -25.64 -48.02
CA LYS A 474 7.15 -25.01 -49.02
C LYS A 474 5.73 -25.55 -48.83
N GLY A 475 4.76 -24.68 -48.99
CA GLY A 475 3.36 -25.08 -48.90
C GLY A 475 2.43 -24.11 -49.60
N VAL A 476 1.33 -24.63 -50.15
CA VAL A 476 0.33 -23.85 -50.86
C VAL A 476 -0.94 -23.77 -50.06
N GLY A 477 -1.50 -22.58 -49.92
CA GLY A 477 -2.74 -22.32 -49.19
C GLY A 477 -3.54 -21.17 -49.76
N ASN A 478 -4.65 -20.83 -49.13
CA ASN A 478 -5.51 -19.69 -49.50
C ASN A 478 -5.02 -18.35 -48.92
N GLY A 479 -4.02 -18.35 -48.07
CA GLY A 479 -3.42 -17.17 -47.45
C GLY A 479 -2.08 -17.51 -46.80
N ALA A 480 -1.44 -16.54 -46.14
CA ALA A 480 -0.13 -16.70 -45.50
C ALA A 480 -0.13 -17.81 -44.43
N ILE A 481 -1.12 -17.79 -43.54
CA ILE A 481 -1.24 -18.75 -42.44
C ILE A 481 -1.46 -20.17 -42.96
N SER A 482 -2.42 -20.36 -43.87
CA SER A 482 -2.72 -21.69 -44.40
C SER A 482 -1.60 -22.26 -45.27
N SER A 483 -0.84 -21.41 -45.98
CA SER A 483 0.32 -21.85 -46.77
C SER A 483 1.48 -22.32 -45.88
N LEU A 484 1.75 -21.62 -44.75
CA LEU A 484 2.73 -22.08 -43.76
C LEU A 484 2.24 -23.33 -43.03
N ALA A 485 0.95 -23.41 -42.65
CA ALA A 485 0.41 -24.62 -42.01
C ALA A 485 0.59 -25.86 -42.88
N ASN A 486 0.33 -25.72 -44.22
CA ASN A 486 0.57 -26.78 -45.17
C ASN A 486 2.06 -27.06 -45.42
N ALA A 487 2.93 -26.05 -45.30
CA ALA A 487 4.38 -26.28 -45.36
C ALA A 487 4.88 -27.07 -44.15
N LEU A 488 4.35 -26.82 -42.94
CA LEU A 488 4.70 -27.54 -41.72
C LEU A 488 4.30 -29.03 -41.77
N LYS A 489 3.29 -29.41 -42.57
CA LYS A 489 2.93 -30.84 -42.77
C LYS A 489 4.07 -31.65 -43.37
N THR A 490 4.98 -31.04 -44.14
CA THR A 490 6.18 -31.72 -44.66
C THR A 490 7.13 -32.19 -43.58
N LEU A 491 7.03 -31.57 -42.39
CA LEU A 491 7.77 -31.92 -41.18
C LEU A 491 6.94 -32.77 -40.21
N SER A 492 5.81 -33.34 -40.65
CA SER A 492 4.86 -34.07 -39.84
C SER A 492 4.20 -33.25 -38.73
N ILE A 493 4.16 -31.94 -38.88
CA ILE A 493 3.44 -31.01 -37.99
C ILE A 493 2.14 -30.63 -38.70
N ASP A 494 1.04 -31.23 -38.30
CA ASP A 494 -0.28 -30.98 -38.87
C ASP A 494 -1.15 -30.22 -37.88
N LEU A 495 -1.44 -28.97 -38.20
CA LEU A 495 -2.19 -28.01 -37.41
C LEU A 495 -3.35 -27.44 -38.21
N ASP A 496 -4.55 -27.57 -37.67
CA ASP A 496 -5.74 -26.89 -38.19
C ASP A 496 -6.03 -25.65 -37.34
N VAL A 497 -6.13 -24.47 -37.97
CA VAL A 497 -6.43 -23.20 -37.33
C VAL A 497 -7.91 -23.13 -36.97
N ALA A 498 -8.24 -23.03 -35.68
CA ALA A 498 -9.59 -22.99 -35.18
C ALA A 498 -10.08 -21.57 -34.87
N ASP A 499 -9.20 -20.67 -34.44
CA ASP A 499 -9.52 -19.27 -34.10
C ASP A 499 -8.32 -18.36 -34.38
N TYR A 500 -8.59 -17.10 -34.69
CA TYR A 500 -7.59 -16.08 -35.00
C TYR A 500 -8.04 -14.74 -34.46
N LYS A 501 -7.14 -14.04 -33.77
CA LYS A 501 -7.35 -12.66 -33.31
C LYS A 501 -6.05 -11.87 -33.42
N GLU A 502 -6.15 -10.60 -33.78
CA GLU A 502 -5.03 -9.67 -33.78
C GLU A 502 -5.42 -8.31 -33.21
N HIS A 503 -4.45 -7.56 -32.71
CA HIS A 503 -4.60 -6.15 -32.35
C HIS A 503 -3.24 -5.44 -32.38
N ALA A 504 -3.28 -4.10 -32.39
CA ALA A 504 -2.09 -3.27 -32.33
C ALA A 504 -1.61 -3.10 -30.89
N ILE A 505 -0.28 -3.04 -30.67
CA ILE A 505 0.39 -2.74 -29.39
C ILE A 505 1.25 -1.49 -29.58
N GLY A 506 1.25 -0.59 -28.57
CA GLY A 506 1.99 0.68 -28.61
C GLY A 506 1.26 1.77 -29.38
N GLU A 507 1.90 2.93 -29.51
CA GLU A 507 1.36 4.11 -30.15
C GLU A 507 2.32 4.68 -31.20
N GLY A 508 1.79 5.41 -32.18
CA GLY A 508 2.58 6.12 -33.17
C GLY A 508 3.10 5.24 -34.33
N ARG A 509 4.37 5.46 -34.75
CA ARG A 509 4.96 4.79 -35.93
C ARG A 509 5.64 3.45 -35.60
N GLU A 510 5.85 3.15 -34.33
CA GLU A 510 6.50 1.92 -33.85
C GLU A 510 5.49 0.89 -33.32
N VAL A 511 4.25 0.97 -33.80
CA VAL A 511 3.18 0.04 -33.47
C VAL A 511 3.53 -1.38 -33.92
N LYS A 512 3.36 -2.37 -33.04
CA LYS A 512 3.50 -3.79 -33.34
C LYS A 512 2.15 -4.46 -33.42
N ALA A 513 2.05 -5.52 -34.19
CA ALA A 513 0.90 -6.39 -34.20
C ALA A 513 1.10 -7.56 -33.23
N ALA A 514 0.11 -7.80 -32.39
CA ALA A 514 0.00 -9.01 -31.58
C ALA A 514 -1.04 -9.93 -32.23
N THR A 515 -0.62 -11.13 -32.54
CA THR A 515 -1.47 -12.15 -33.16
C THR A 515 -1.60 -13.37 -32.26
N TYR A 516 -2.81 -13.90 -32.17
CA TYR A 516 -3.17 -15.08 -31.37
C TYR A 516 -3.83 -16.10 -32.29
N ILE A 517 -3.34 -17.33 -32.26
CA ILE A 517 -3.90 -18.41 -33.08
C ILE A 517 -4.23 -19.59 -32.21
N GLU A 518 -5.48 -20.06 -32.24
CA GLU A 518 -5.87 -21.34 -31.66
C GLU A 518 -5.76 -22.42 -32.76
N CYS A 519 -4.98 -23.47 -32.49
CA CYS A 519 -4.83 -24.59 -33.39
C CYS A 519 -5.32 -25.88 -32.76
N MET A 520 -5.79 -26.81 -33.58
CA MET A 520 -6.01 -28.21 -33.23
C MET A 520 -4.92 -29.05 -33.89
N ALA A 521 -4.22 -29.88 -33.12
CA ALA A 521 -3.27 -30.83 -33.66
C ALA A 521 -4.04 -31.98 -34.33
N ALA A 522 -3.66 -32.34 -35.55
CA ALA A 522 -4.24 -33.49 -36.28
C ALA A 522 -4.09 -34.74 -35.38
N ASN A 523 -5.13 -35.54 -35.34
CA ASN A 523 -5.23 -36.77 -34.51
C ASN A 523 -5.29 -36.50 -32.98
N SER A 524 -5.55 -35.27 -32.52
CA SER A 524 -5.72 -34.93 -31.13
C SER A 524 -6.89 -33.96 -30.97
N SER A 525 -7.69 -34.13 -29.92
CA SER A 525 -8.67 -33.12 -29.51
C SER A 525 -8.04 -31.96 -28.71
N GLN A 526 -6.71 -31.95 -28.60
CA GLN A 526 -5.99 -30.96 -27.83
C GLN A 526 -5.89 -29.65 -28.60
N LYS A 527 -6.41 -28.59 -28.00
CA LYS A 527 -6.26 -27.22 -28.48
C LYS A 527 -4.97 -26.63 -27.96
N VAL A 528 -4.19 -26.01 -28.83
CA VAL A 528 -2.96 -25.30 -28.53
C VAL A 528 -3.07 -23.85 -28.99
N TRP A 529 -2.44 -22.96 -28.29
CA TRP A 529 -2.38 -21.55 -28.61
C TRP A 529 -0.97 -21.15 -29.00
N GLY A 530 -0.87 -20.28 -30.00
CA GLY A 530 0.37 -19.60 -30.34
C GLY A 530 0.19 -18.08 -30.30
N VAL A 531 1.26 -17.39 -29.97
CA VAL A 531 1.32 -15.93 -29.87
C VAL A 531 2.49 -15.44 -30.71
N GLY A 532 2.27 -14.38 -31.50
CA GLY A 532 3.30 -13.74 -32.31
C GLY A 532 3.21 -12.23 -32.18
N ILE A 533 4.35 -11.58 -32.05
CA ILE A 533 4.47 -10.12 -31.95
C ILE A 533 5.51 -9.65 -32.93
N HIS A 534 5.11 -8.76 -33.88
CA HIS A 534 6.01 -8.20 -34.87
C HIS A 534 5.46 -6.87 -35.39
N GLU A 535 6.31 -6.04 -35.99
CA GLU A 535 5.92 -4.80 -36.68
C GLU A 535 5.10 -5.08 -37.97
N ASP A 536 5.42 -6.18 -38.66
CA ASP A 536 4.66 -6.67 -39.79
C ASP A 536 3.59 -7.66 -39.36
N VAL A 537 2.32 -7.39 -39.72
CA VAL A 537 1.15 -8.19 -39.33
C VAL A 537 1.21 -9.63 -39.88
N VAL A 538 1.71 -9.80 -41.11
CA VAL A 538 1.85 -11.13 -41.72
C VAL A 538 2.91 -11.92 -40.94
N GLN A 539 4.04 -11.31 -40.66
CA GLN A 539 5.11 -11.96 -39.89
C GLN A 539 4.66 -12.29 -38.46
N ALA A 540 3.92 -11.40 -37.79
CA ALA A 540 3.31 -11.69 -36.49
C ALA A 540 2.42 -12.95 -36.55
N SER A 541 1.63 -13.07 -37.60
CA SER A 541 0.75 -14.24 -37.80
C SER A 541 1.53 -15.53 -38.07
N LEU A 542 2.61 -15.48 -38.85
CA LEU A 542 3.48 -16.63 -39.07
C LEU A 542 4.21 -17.06 -37.79
N ILE A 543 4.71 -16.10 -36.99
CA ILE A 543 5.34 -16.35 -35.69
C ILE A 543 4.32 -16.99 -34.76
N ALA A 544 3.07 -16.52 -34.73
CA ALA A 544 2.03 -17.10 -33.89
C ALA A 544 1.77 -18.58 -34.25
N LEU A 545 1.74 -18.93 -35.55
CA LEU A 545 1.58 -20.31 -35.95
C LEU A 545 2.78 -21.19 -35.57
N LEU A 546 4.01 -20.66 -35.70
CA LEU A 546 5.23 -21.35 -35.28
C LEU A 546 5.27 -21.53 -33.73
N SER A 547 4.80 -20.55 -32.98
CA SER A 547 4.62 -20.65 -31.53
C SER A 547 3.67 -21.82 -31.16
N ALA A 548 2.54 -21.96 -31.85
CA ALA A 548 1.62 -23.09 -31.70
C ALA A 548 2.28 -24.42 -32.08
N ALA A 549 3.03 -24.44 -33.19
CA ALA A 549 3.77 -25.62 -33.65
C ALA A 549 4.81 -26.09 -32.63
N SER A 550 5.50 -25.16 -31.97
CA SER A 550 6.46 -25.43 -30.91
C SER A 550 5.85 -26.21 -29.73
N SER A 551 4.57 -25.94 -29.45
CA SER A 551 3.83 -26.58 -28.34
C SER A 551 3.43 -28.03 -28.64
N VAL A 552 3.35 -28.45 -29.90
CA VAL A 552 2.97 -29.81 -30.34
C VAL A 552 4.16 -30.63 -30.82
N TRP A 553 5.30 -29.99 -31.06
CA TRP A 553 6.51 -30.66 -31.52
C TRP A 553 7.09 -31.55 -30.43
N LEU A 554 6.97 -32.89 -30.62
CA LEU A 554 7.63 -33.89 -29.83
C LEU A 554 8.95 -34.23 -30.51
N HIS A 555 10.06 -34.01 -29.83
CA HIS A 555 11.38 -34.41 -30.34
C HIS A 555 11.33 -35.89 -30.77
N PRO A 556 11.84 -36.27 -31.98
CA PRO A 556 11.78 -37.67 -32.48
C PRO A 556 12.35 -38.70 -31.54
N PHE A 557 13.25 -38.35 -30.63
CA PHE A 557 13.81 -39.22 -29.58
C PHE A 557 12.82 -39.57 -28.46
N LEU A 558 11.86 -38.67 -28.11
CA LEU A 558 10.84 -38.97 -27.08
C LEU A 558 9.70 -39.83 -27.61
N TYR A 559 9.45 -39.82 -28.93
CA TYR A 559 8.43 -40.69 -29.56
C TYR A 559 8.80 -42.18 -29.50
N LYS A 560 10.11 -42.51 -29.49
CA LYS A 560 10.60 -43.89 -29.28
C LYS A 560 10.49 -44.36 -27.84
N ALA A 561 10.66 -43.45 -26.87
CA ALA A 561 10.59 -43.80 -25.45
C ALA A 561 9.16 -44.08 -24.95
N CYS A 562 8.14 -43.36 -25.45
CA CYS A 562 6.73 -43.59 -25.10
C CYS A 562 6.13 -44.87 -25.72
N ARG A 563 6.69 -45.43 -26.80
CA ARG A 563 6.24 -46.69 -27.37
C ARG A 563 6.88 -47.92 -26.71
N SER A 564 7.99 -47.77 -26.01
CA SER A 564 8.67 -48.90 -25.33
C SER A 564 8.20 -49.13 -23.88
N SER A 565 7.32 -48.27 -23.33
CA SER A 565 6.75 -48.46 -21.98
C SER A 565 5.28 -48.90 -21.99
N ALA A 566 4.74 -49.32 -23.14
CA ALA A 566 3.39 -49.86 -23.29
C ALA A 566 3.43 -51.37 -23.71
N TYR A 567 4.30 -52.12 -23.08
CA TYR A 567 4.24 -53.62 -23.07
C TYR A 567 4.50 -54.10 -21.66
#